data_a496bd3b7c5f4f0c58f0d88848b700a8
#
_entry.id   a496bd3b7c5f4f0c58f0d88848b700a8
#
_cell.length_a   1.000
_cell.length_b   1.000
_cell.length_c   1.000
_cell.angle_alpha   90.00
_cell.angle_beta   90.00
_cell.angle_gamma   90.00
#
_symmetry.space_group_name_H-M   'P 1'
#
loop_
_entity.id
_entity.type
_entity.pdbx_description
1 polymer ?
#
loop_
_entity_poly.entity_id
_entity_poly.type
_entity_poly.pdbx_seq_one_letter_code
_entity_poly.pdbx_strand_id
1 'polypeptide(L)'
;MKRDVIRRKAIEPKSSAEHDADSRDSGVQSVNRALSIIETLAEDDEGYRLSDLAIRTGLSTSTVHRLLATLESRRFVQFDRTESKWHVGARSFTVGATFARRRNFSAQAVPYLRKLRDLTRETANLAVVDDEFIVVLTRVESREIMRSLTKLGGRVAMVASGVGKAVLATYSNEDVSAIIRHHGMPRLTEKSIVRPGELFKQLERVRGQGYALDDEEACMGLRCIAAVVYNDCSEPLAAISVSGMTSRLTDERLTELGRIVREVAAELTVALGGVMPEVKP
;
A
#
# COMPACT_ATOMS: atom_id res chain seq x y z
N MET A 1 46.85 46.24 39.37
CA MET A 1 45.50 45.76 39.05
C MET A 1 45.50 45.25 37.62
N LYS A 2 45.69 43.97 37.42
CA LYS A 2 45.67 43.32 36.10
C LYS A 2 44.30 42.65 35.95
N ARG A 3 43.54 42.98 34.89
CA ARG A 3 42.29 42.33 34.50
C ARG A 3 42.63 41.18 33.56
N ASP A 4 42.34 39.94 34.01
CA ASP A 4 42.41 38.76 33.19
C ASP A 4 41.17 38.68 32.27
N VAL A 5 41.45 38.63 30.96
CA VAL A 5 40.45 38.44 29.90
C VAL A 5 40.36 36.95 29.62
N ILE A 6 39.26 36.32 30.07
CA ILE A 6 38.96 34.90 29.77
C ILE A 6 38.47 34.81 28.32
N ARG A 7 39.31 34.21 27.46
CA ARG A 7 38.95 33.81 26.10
C ARG A 7 37.92 32.66 26.15
N ARG A 8 36.67 32.94 25.77
CA ARG A 8 35.69 31.87 25.45
C ARG A 8 36.06 31.23 24.13
N LYS A 9 36.39 29.90 24.16
CA LYS A 9 36.47 29.06 22.98
C LYS A 9 35.07 28.91 22.37
N ALA A 10 34.93 29.26 21.08
CA ALA A 10 33.76 28.97 20.29
C ALA A 10 33.60 27.45 20.12
N ILE A 11 32.43 26.93 20.45
CA ILE A 11 32.03 25.52 20.20
C ILE A 11 31.46 25.52 18.79
N GLU A 12 32.14 24.85 17.87
CA GLU A 12 31.62 24.61 16.53
C GLU A 12 30.43 23.66 16.62
N PRO A 13 29.32 23.86 15.87
CA PRO A 13 28.21 22.93 15.84
C PRO A 13 28.63 21.68 15.06
N LYS A 14 28.63 20.52 15.73
CA LYS A 14 28.75 19.22 15.07
C LYS A 14 27.55 19.02 14.15
N SER A 15 27.84 18.68 12.89
CA SER A 15 26.90 18.38 11.83
C SER A 15 25.88 17.31 12.27
N SER A 16 24.60 17.67 12.14
CA SER A 16 23.44 16.82 12.47
C SER A 16 23.16 15.70 11.45
N ALA A 17 24.13 15.39 10.58
CA ALA A 17 23.93 14.42 9.48
C ALA A 17 24.28 12.97 9.83
N GLU A 18 24.84 12.69 11.02
CA GLU A 18 25.25 11.33 11.41
C GLU A 18 24.31 10.62 12.37
N HIS A 19 23.20 11.24 12.80
CA HIS A 19 22.30 10.64 13.81
C HIS A 19 21.05 9.93 13.25
N ASP A 20 20.74 10.08 11.95
CA ASP A 20 19.51 9.48 11.36
C ASP A 20 19.71 8.12 10.68
N ALA A 21 20.94 7.63 10.56
CA ALA A 21 21.21 6.30 9.96
C ALA A 21 21.12 5.14 10.98
N ASP A 22 21.18 5.42 12.29
CA ASP A 22 21.29 4.40 13.34
C ASP A 22 19.96 4.03 14.02
N SER A 23 18.85 4.71 13.71
CA SER A 23 17.54 4.45 14.35
C SER A 23 16.73 3.30 13.69
N ARG A 24 17.18 2.76 12.55
CA ARG A 24 16.49 1.67 11.82
C ARG A 24 16.93 0.26 12.22
N ASP A 25 17.93 0.09 13.05
CA ASP A 25 18.52 -1.22 13.41
C ASP A 25 18.40 -1.58 14.91
N SER A 26 17.47 -0.97 15.64
CA SER A 26 17.25 -1.28 17.08
C SER A 26 16.43 -2.55 17.32
N GLY A 27 16.04 -3.26 16.27
CA GLY A 27 15.25 -4.50 16.34
C GLY A 27 16.11 -5.74 16.59
N VAL A 28 15.47 -6.84 17.04
CA VAL A 28 16.13 -8.15 17.15
C VAL A 28 16.43 -8.67 15.74
N GLN A 29 17.71 -8.64 15.36
CA GLN A 29 18.17 -8.94 13.99
C GLN A 29 17.65 -10.29 13.45
N SER A 30 17.56 -11.33 14.30
CA SER A 30 17.03 -12.63 13.88
C SER A 30 15.54 -12.58 13.54
N VAL A 31 14.76 -11.73 14.23
CA VAL A 31 13.35 -11.52 13.93
C VAL A 31 13.19 -10.77 12.62
N ASN A 32 13.91 -9.67 12.43
CA ASN A 32 13.86 -8.90 11.19
C ASN A 32 14.22 -9.77 9.97
N ARG A 33 15.27 -10.59 10.08
CA ARG A 33 15.67 -11.52 9.02
C ARG A 33 14.60 -12.59 8.74
N ALA A 34 13.95 -13.13 9.78
CA ALA A 34 12.89 -14.11 9.61
C ALA A 34 11.66 -13.51 8.93
N LEU A 35 11.27 -12.28 9.30
CA LEU A 35 10.17 -11.54 8.66
C LEU A 35 10.50 -11.22 7.20
N SER A 36 11.72 -10.75 6.90
CA SER A 36 12.17 -10.48 5.53
C SER A 36 12.07 -11.72 4.62
N ILE A 37 12.34 -12.92 5.14
CA ILE A 37 12.15 -14.17 4.38
C ILE A 37 10.66 -14.41 4.06
N ILE A 38 9.76 -14.21 5.04
CA ILE A 38 8.31 -14.39 4.82
C ILE A 38 7.79 -13.36 3.81
N GLU A 39 8.23 -12.11 3.91
CA GLU A 39 7.87 -11.02 3.01
C GLU A 39 8.33 -11.33 1.58
N THR A 40 9.58 -11.76 1.40
CA THR A 40 10.11 -12.17 0.10
C THR A 40 9.32 -13.35 -0.50
N LEU A 41 8.96 -14.35 0.32
CA LEU A 41 8.14 -15.47 -0.14
C LEU A 41 6.74 -15.04 -0.59
N ALA A 42 6.21 -13.95 -0.05
CA ALA A 42 4.89 -13.42 -0.44
C ALA A 42 4.91 -12.64 -1.77
N GLU A 43 6.08 -12.30 -2.31
CA GLU A 43 6.21 -11.59 -3.59
C GLU A 43 5.81 -12.45 -4.78
N ASP A 44 6.01 -13.79 -4.70
CA ASP A 44 5.74 -14.70 -5.81
C ASP A 44 5.04 -15.98 -5.36
N ASP A 45 3.93 -16.33 -6.02
CA ASP A 45 3.16 -17.56 -5.73
C ASP A 45 3.89 -18.83 -6.18
N GLU A 46 4.83 -18.72 -7.14
CA GLU A 46 5.65 -19.83 -7.61
C GLU A 46 6.69 -20.29 -6.59
N GLY A 47 6.87 -19.52 -5.49
CA GLY A 47 7.84 -19.80 -4.46
C GLY A 47 9.30 -19.65 -4.90
N TYR A 48 10.22 -19.80 -3.95
CA TYR A 48 11.65 -19.56 -4.18
C TYR A 48 12.50 -20.73 -3.72
N ARG A 49 13.60 -20.97 -4.43
CA ARG A 49 14.66 -21.86 -3.97
C ARG A 49 15.47 -21.17 -2.86
N LEU A 50 16.14 -21.98 -2.06
CA LEU A 50 17.00 -21.50 -0.97
C LEU A 50 18.07 -20.49 -1.45
N SER A 51 18.67 -20.74 -2.62
CA SER A 51 19.65 -19.83 -3.24
C SER A 51 19.08 -18.47 -3.56
N ASP A 52 17.85 -18.45 -4.10
CA ASP A 52 17.21 -17.23 -4.55
C ASP A 52 16.79 -16.35 -3.37
N LEU A 53 16.30 -17.00 -2.29
CA LEU A 53 16.04 -16.31 -1.03
C LEU A 53 17.29 -15.71 -0.41
N ALA A 54 18.42 -16.42 -0.48
CA ALA A 54 19.70 -15.90 0.04
C ALA A 54 20.13 -14.64 -0.73
N ILE A 55 20.02 -14.65 -2.04
CA ILE A 55 20.36 -13.49 -2.88
C ILE A 55 19.41 -12.31 -2.59
N ARG A 56 18.08 -12.55 -2.58
CA ARG A 56 17.07 -11.50 -2.41
C ARG A 56 17.10 -10.86 -1.03
N THR A 57 17.35 -11.66 0.02
CA THR A 57 17.41 -11.16 1.40
C THR A 57 18.79 -10.65 1.79
N GLY A 58 19.82 -10.84 0.97
CA GLY A 58 21.22 -10.49 1.30
C GLY A 58 21.82 -11.33 2.43
N LEU A 59 21.22 -12.48 2.75
CA LEU A 59 21.65 -13.36 3.84
C LEU A 59 22.48 -14.53 3.32
N SER A 60 23.37 -15.08 4.17
CA SER A 60 24.06 -16.33 3.82
C SER A 60 23.08 -17.50 3.71
N THR A 61 23.33 -18.44 2.80
CA THR A 61 22.51 -19.64 2.59
C THR A 61 22.31 -20.43 3.90
N SER A 62 23.32 -20.51 4.74
CA SER A 62 23.24 -21.18 6.05
C SER A 62 22.30 -20.46 7.02
N THR A 63 22.29 -19.12 7.02
CA THR A 63 21.36 -18.32 7.82
C THR A 63 19.93 -18.50 7.35
N VAL A 64 19.69 -18.40 6.03
CA VAL A 64 18.36 -18.60 5.44
C VAL A 64 17.84 -20.01 5.77
N HIS A 65 18.66 -21.05 5.59
CA HIS A 65 18.29 -22.43 5.91
C HIS A 65 17.84 -22.60 7.37
N ARG A 66 18.61 -22.05 8.33
CA ARG A 66 18.26 -22.14 9.77
C ARG A 66 16.97 -21.40 10.09
N LEU A 67 16.74 -20.22 9.50
CA LEU A 67 15.52 -19.46 9.69
C LEU A 67 14.33 -20.18 9.07
N LEU A 68 14.46 -20.69 7.85
CA LEU A 68 13.41 -21.49 7.19
C LEU A 68 13.04 -22.73 8.00
N ALA A 69 14.00 -23.50 8.52
CA ALA A 69 13.74 -24.65 9.37
C ALA A 69 12.94 -24.28 10.63
N THR A 70 13.24 -23.12 11.23
CA THR A 70 12.49 -22.61 12.39
C THR A 70 11.07 -22.18 11.99
N LEU A 71 10.93 -21.47 10.89
CA LEU A 71 9.64 -21.02 10.37
C LEU A 71 8.76 -22.19 9.93
N GLU A 72 9.35 -23.23 9.31
CA GLU A 72 8.67 -24.46 8.88
C GLU A 72 8.16 -25.27 10.08
N SER A 73 8.99 -25.43 11.13
CA SER A 73 8.57 -26.12 12.36
C SER A 73 7.31 -25.47 12.99
N ARG A 74 7.12 -24.17 12.77
CA ARG A 74 5.96 -23.40 13.20
C ARG A 74 4.90 -23.23 12.12
N ARG A 75 5.08 -23.81 10.94
CA ARG A 75 4.17 -23.76 9.78
C ARG A 75 3.96 -22.36 9.19
N PHE A 76 4.86 -21.44 9.41
CA PHE A 76 4.83 -20.12 8.76
C PHE A 76 5.32 -20.18 7.32
N VAL A 77 6.18 -21.13 7.00
CA VAL A 77 6.59 -21.48 5.65
C VAL A 77 6.44 -22.98 5.44
N GLN A 78 6.43 -23.41 4.19
CA GLN A 78 6.39 -24.82 3.81
C GLN A 78 7.37 -25.09 2.66
N PHE A 79 7.97 -26.27 2.65
CA PHE A 79 8.85 -26.73 1.58
C PHE A 79 8.13 -27.68 0.66
N ASP A 80 8.07 -27.35 -0.63
CA ASP A 80 7.63 -28.28 -1.67
C ASP A 80 8.84 -29.11 -2.16
N ARG A 81 8.79 -30.40 -1.86
CA ARG A 81 9.86 -31.36 -2.23
C ARG A 81 9.91 -31.62 -3.72
N THR A 82 8.79 -31.48 -4.42
CA THR A 82 8.70 -31.78 -5.87
C THR A 82 9.40 -30.70 -6.67
N GLU A 83 9.16 -29.43 -6.32
CA GLU A 83 9.75 -28.29 -7.01
C GLU A 83 11.04 -27.79 -6.34
N SER A 84 11.38 -28.31 -5.16
CA SER A 84 12.50 -27.84 -4.33
C SER A 84 12.41 -26.34 -4.01
N LYS A 85 11.18 -25.87 -3.73
CA LYS A 85 10.87 -24.48 -3.44
C LYS A 85 10.23 -24.30 -2.08
N TRP A 86 10.41 -23.12 -1.52
CA TRP A 86 9.77 -22.64 -0.30
C TRP A 86 8.61 -21.74 -0.63
N HIS A 87 7.52 -21.88 0.12
CA HIS A 87 6.30 -21.09 0.00
C HIS A 87 5.86 -20.57 1.36
N VAL A 88 4.98 -19.58 1.35
CA VAL A 88 4.27 -19.14 2.57
C VAL A 88 3.41 -20.28 3.10
N GLY A 89 3.51 -20.56 4.41
CA GLY A 89 2.76 -21.66 5.05
C GLY A 89 1.40 -21.22 5.60
N ALA A 90 0.53 -22.22 5.85
CA ALA A 90 -0.84 -21.97 6.31
C ALA A 90 -0.95 -21.17 7.62
N ARG A 91 0.07 -21.21 8.49
CA ARG A 91 0.07 -20.46 9.74
C ARG A 91 0.14 -18.95 9.50
N SER A 92 0.87 -18.49 8.49
CA SER A 92 0.94 -17.10 8.08
C SER A 92 -0.46 -16.57 7.70
N PHE A 93 -1.23 -17.35 6.92
CA PHE A 93 -2.63 -17.03 6.62
C PHE A 93 -3.50 -16.97 7.88
N THR A 94 -3.38 -17.93 8.80
CA THR A 94 -4.18 -17.96 10.04
C THR A 94 -3.95 -16.72 10.89
N VAL A 95 -2.70 -16.26 11.01
CA VAL A 95 -2.34 -15.06 11.75
C VAL A 95 -2.86 -13.81 11.03
N GLY A 96 -2.60 -13.70 9.73
CA GLY A 96 -3.05 -12.56 8.92
C GLY A 96 -4.57 -12.43 8.84
N ALA A 97 -5.31 -13.54 8.80
CA ALA A 97 -6.77 -13.54 8.80
C ALA A 97 -7.37 -12.88 10.08
N THR A 98 -6.62 -12.81 11.17
CA THR A 98 -7.07 -12.10 12.39
C THR A 98 -7.14 -10.59 12.17
N PHE A 99 -6.22 -10.03 11.39
CA PHE A 99 -6.25 -8.64 10.99
C PHE A 99 -7.52 -8.31 10.18
N ALA A 100 -7.83 -9.15 9.18
CA ALA A 100 -9.04 -8.98 8.38
C ALA A 100 -10.34 -9.13 9.20
N ARG A 101 -10.38 -10.08 10.17
CA ARG A 101 -11.54 -10.25 11.06
C ARG A 101 -11.76 -9.08 12.00
N ARG A 102 -10.71 -8.46 12.54
CA ARG A 102 -10.83 -7.26 13.38
C ARG A 102 -11.44 -6.07 12.63
N ARG A 103 -11.22 -6.00 11.33
CA ARG A 103 -11.82 -5.01 10.43
C ARG A 103 -13.09 -5.61 9.80
N ASN A 104 -14.13 -5.81 10.61
CA ASN A 104 -15.39 -6.50 10.26
C ASN A 104 -16.10 -5.93 9.01
N PHE A 105 -15.73 -4.74 8.56
CA PHE A 105 -16.31 -4.09 7.38
C PHE A 105 -15.93 -4.76 6.05
N SER A 106 -14.85 -5.58 5.98
CA SER A 106 -14.48 -6.28 4.73
C SER A 106 -15.60 -7.18 4.21
N ALA A 107 -16.26 -7.93 5.11
CA ALA A 107 -17.38 -8.78 4.72
C ALA A 107 -18.60 -7.95 4.27
N GLN A 108 -18.85 -6.82 4.95
CA GLN A 108 -19.95 -5.89 4.61
C GLN A 108 -19.70 -5.16 3.29
N ALA A 109 -18.45 -4.97 2.88
CA ALA A 109 -18.10 -4.33 1.62
C ALA A 109 -18.34 -5.23 0.39
N VAL A 110 -18.34 -6.56 0.55
CA VAL A 110 -18.45 -7.51 -0.60
C VAL A 110 -19.68 -7.25 -1.49
N PRO A 111 -20.90 -7.01 -0.97
CA PRO A 111 -22.05 -6.68 -1.82
C PRO A 111 -21.82 -5.43 -2.68
N TYR A 112 -21.18 -4.39 -2.13
CA TYR A 112 -20.86 -3.15 -2.83
C TYR A 112 -19.78 -3.33 -3.88
N LEU A 113 -18.75 -4.16 -3.60
CA LEU A 113 -17.76 -4.54 -4.59
C LEU A 113 -18.37 -5.33 -5.75
N ARG A 114 -19.33 -6.24 -5.47
CA ARG A 114 -20.08 -6.93 -6.52
C ARG A 114 -20.90 -5.96 -7.37
N LYS A 115 -21.63 -5.04 -6.72
CA LYS A 115 -22.35 -3.97 -7.40
C LYS A 115 -21.42 -3.15 -8.30
N LEU A 116 -20.26 -2.75 -7.76
CA LEU A 116 -19.27 -1.96 -8.48
C LEU A 116 -18.73 -2.73 -9.71
N ARG A 117 -18.33 -4.01 -9.54
CA ARG A 117 -17.95 -4.89 -10.65
C ARG A 117 -19.03 -5.01 -11.71
N ASP A 118 -20.28 -5.20 -11.30
CA ASP A 118 -21.39 -5.44 -12.23
C ASP A 118 -21.72 -4.17 -13.05
N LEU A 119 -21.64 -2.98 -12.43
CA LEU A 119 -21.85 -1.71 -13.10
C LEU A 119 -20.71 -1.35 -14.05
N THR A 120 -19.46 -1.64 -13.67
CA THR A 120 -18.28 -1.23 -14.43
C THR A 120 -17.74 -2.32 -15.35
N ARG A 121 -18.04 -3.60 -15.05
CA ARG A 121 -17.48 -4.82 -15.63
C ARG A 121 -15.99 -4.99 -15.37
N GLU A 122 -15.43 -4.25 -14.41
CA GLU A 122 -14.01 -4.32 -14.03
C GLU A 122 -13.83 -4.90 -12.65
N THR A 123 -12.60 -5.34 -12.34
CA THR A 123 -12.26 -5.87 -11.01
C THR A 123 -12.40 -4.80 -9.95
N ALA A 124 -13.20 -5.07 -8.92
CA ALA A 124 -13.42 -4.17 -7.79
C ALA A 124 -12.59 -4.62 -6.58
N ASN A 125 -11.94 -3.67 -5.92
CA ASN A 125 -11.09 -3.93 -4.76
C ASN A 125 -11.55 -3.09 -3.56
N LEU A 126 -11.34 -3.64 -2.36
CA LEU A 126 -11.33 -2.91 -1.09
C LEU A 126 -9.91 -2.88 -0.57
N ALA A 127 -9.43 -1.72 -0.21
CA ALA A 127 -8.10 -1.54 0.33
C ALA A 127 -8.09 -0.59 1.53
N VAL A 128 -7.08 -0.72 2.37
CA VAL A 128 -6.87 0.11 3.57
C VAL A 128 -5.48 0.69 3.56
N VAL A 129 -5.31 1.75 4.35
CA VAL A 129 -3.99 2.27 4.68
C VAL A 129 -3.39 1.43 5.80
N ASP A 130 -2.17 1.01 5.63
CA ASP A 130 -1.32 0.38 6.62
C ASP A 130 -0.01 1.15 6.63
N ASP A 131 0.14 2.02 7.63
CA ASP A 131 1.21 3.02 7.69
C ASP A 131 1.13 3.95 6.45
N GLU A 132 2.11 3.95 5.59
CA GLU A 132 2.17 4.79 4.37
C GLU A 132 2.01 3.95 3.08
N PHE A 133 1.42 2.75 3.22
CA PHE A 133 1.11 1.85 2.11
C PHE A 133 -0.39 1.57 2.02
N ILE A 134 -0.80 1.16 0.84
CA ILE A 134 -2.13 0.63 0.59
C ILE A 134 -2.06 -0.89 0.59
N VAL A 135 -2.94 -1.53 1.35
CA VAL A 135 -3.07 -3.00 1.40
C VAL A 135 -4.43 -3.41 0.88
N VAL A 136 -4.46 -4.28 -0.13
CA VAL A 136 -5.71 -4.83 -0.68
C VAL A 136 -6.22 -5.94 0.23
N LEU A 137 -7.40 -5.72 0.85
CA LEU A 137 -8.02 -6.67 1.78
C LEU A 137 -8.96 -7.67 1.10
N THR A 138 -9.70 -7.20 0.10
CA THR A 138 -10.76 -7.99 -0.54
C THR A 138 -10.89 -7.56 -1.99
N ARG A 139 -11.23 -8.52 -2.84
CA ARG A 139 -11.42 -8.32 -4.27
C ARG A 139 -12.64 -9.08 -4.77
N VAL A 140 -13.33 -8.49 -5.74
CA VAL A 140 -14.31 -9.17 -6.58
C VAL A 140 -13.84 -9.05 -8.02
N GLU A 141 -13.42 -10.17 -8.58
CA GLU A 141 -12.82 -10.21 -9.92
C GLU A 141 -13.89 -10.04 -11.01
N SER A 142 -13.49 -9.34 -12.06
CA SER A 142 -14.21 -9.30 -13.33
C SER A 142 -14.11 -10.68 -14.02
N ARG A 143 -15.02 -10.93 -14.96
CA ARG A 143 -14.91 -12.10 -15.87
C ARG A 143 -13.88 -11.86 -16.99
N GLU A 144 -13.48 -10.61 -17.18
CA GLU A 144 -12.47 -10.22 -18.15
C GLU A 144 -11.08 -10.60 -17.64
N ILE A 145 -10.29 -11.23 -18.52
CA ILE A 145 -8.92 -11.63 -18.18
C ILE A 145 -8.11 -10.38 -17.89
N MET A 146 -7.71 -10.23 -16.64
CA MET A 146 -6.75 -9.22 -16.20
C MET A 146 -5.77 -9.88 -15.23
N ARG A 147 -4.49 -9.83 -15.53
CA ARG A 147 -3.48 -10.10 -14.51
C ARG A 147 -3.52 -8.93 -13.52
N SER A 148 -4.15 -9.16 -12.38
CA SER A 148 -4.09 -8.18 -11.32
C SER A 148 -2.68 -8.06 -10.79
N LEU A 149 -2.12 -6.87 -10.86
CA LEU A 149 -0.76 -6.59 -10.37
C LEU A 149 -0.68 -6.60 -8.85
N THR A 150 -1.77 -6.26 -8.18
CA THR A 150 -1.78 -6.24 -6.73
C THR A 150 -2.48 -7.49 -6.22
N LYS A 151 -1.73 -8.37 -5.58
CA LYS A 151 -2.28 -9.56 -4.90
C LYS A 151 -3.06 -9.15 -3.64
N LEU A 152 -3.94 -10.01 -3.16
CA LEU A 152 -4.53 -9.84 -1.83
C LEU A 152 -3.41 -9.79 -0.78
N GLY A 153 -3.46 -8.80 0.12
CA GLY A 153 -2.39 -8.51 1.06
C GLY A 153 -1.17 -7.80 0.47
N GLY A 154 -1.13 -7.60 -0.85
CA GLY A 154 -0.04 -6.88 -1.51
C GLY A 154 -0.03 -5.39 -1.12
N ARG A 155 1.17 -4.82 -0.95
CA ARG A 155 1.41 -3.43 -0.55
C ARG A 155 1.71 -2.58 -1.79
N VAL A 156 1.10 -1.42 -1.87
CA VAL A 156 1.33 -0.43 -2.94
C VAL A 156 1.63 0.92 -2.32
N ALA A 157 2.63 1.63 -2.85
CA ALA A 157 2.94 2.98 -2.39
C ALA A 157 1.75 3.92 -2.63
N MET A 158 1.41 4.72 -1.61
CA MET A 158 0.24 5.61 -1.68
C MET A 158 0.33 6.59 -2.87
N VAL A 159 1.49 7.17 -3.11
CA VAL A 159 1.69 8.17 -4.16
C VAL A 159 1.53 7.63 -5.59
N ALA A 160 1.69 6.32 -5.79
CA ALA A 160 1.68 5.67 -7.11
C ALA A 160 0.42 4.86 -7.38
N SER A 161 -0.66 5.03 -6.62
CA SER A 161 -1.89 4.27 -6.80
C SER A 161 -3.14 5.15 -6.72
N GLY A 162 -4.19 4.77 -7.45
CA GLY A 162 -5.48 5.45 -7.38
C GLY A 162 -6.05 5.46 -5.96
N VAL A 163 -6.01 4.32 -5.26
CA VAL A 163 -6.46 4.21 -3.87
C VAL A 163 -5.65 5.12 -2.96
N GLY A 164 -4.32 5.10 -3.09
CA GLY A 164 -3.45 5.95 -2.28
C GLY A 164 -3.71 7.44 -2.51
N LYS A 165 -3.84 7.88 -3.76
CA LYS A 165 -4.17 9.27 -4.07
C LYS A 165 -5.56 9.68 -3.58
N ALA A 166 -6.55 8.77 -3.61
CA ALA A 166 -7.87 9.05 -3.02
C ALA A 166 -7.75 9.34 -1.52
N VAL A 167 -6.98 8.53 -0.78
CA VAL A 167 -6.74 8.75 0.66
C VAL A 167 -5.86 9.96 0.92
N LEU A 168 -4.75 10.15 0.18
CA LEU A 168 -3.89 11.33 0.32
C LEU A 168 -4.64 12.65 0.11
N ALA A 169 -5.68 12.66 -0.71
CA ALA A 169 -6.52 13.84 -0.90
C ALA A 169 -7.29 14.25 0.36
N THR A 170 -7.48 13.35 1.32
CA THR A 170 -8.11 13.63 2.64
C THR A 170 -7.12 14.19 3.66
N TYR A 171 -5.82 14.08 3.41
CA TYR A 171 -4.77 14.53 4.32
C TYR A 171 -4.42 16.01 4.10
N SER A 172 -3.79 16.61 5.11
CA SER A 172 -3.20 17.95 4.96
C SER A 172 -2.01 17.92 3.99
N ASN A 173 -1.69 19.04 3.39
CA ASN A 173 -0.53 19.13 2.50
C ASN A 173 0.79 18.89 3.25
N GLU A 174 0.83 19.19 4.55
CA GLU A 174 1.95 18.93 5.46
C GLU A 174 2.17 17.43 5.65
N ASP A 175 1.09 16.68 5.90
CA ASP A 175 1.15 15.21 6.07
C ASP A 175 1.55 14.53 4.75
N VAL A 176 0.97 14.94 3.63
CA VAL A 176 1.38 14.44 2.30
C VAL A 176 2.86 14.72 2.05
N SER A 177 3.35 15.91 2.42
CA SER A 177 4.77 16.25 2.28
C SER A 177 5.66 15.40 3.18
N ALA A 178 5.20 15.03 4.38
CA ALA A 178 5.92 14.13 5.27
C ALA A 178 6.04 12.71 4.67
N ILE A 179 4.94 12.18 4.13
CA ILE A 179 4.91 10.88 3.43
C ILE A 179 5.88 10.88 2.24
N ILE A 180 5.85 11.92 1.41
CA ILE A 180 6.78 12.05 0.26
C ILE A 180 8.24 12.08 0.72
N ARG A 181 8.56 12.79 1.81
CA ARG A 181 9.95 12.84 2.33
C ARG A 181 10.42 11.49 2.85
N HIS A 182 9.54 10.72 3.47
CA HIS A 182 9.89 9.44 4.08
C HIS A 182 10.01 8.30 3.06
N HIS A 183 9.05 8.18 2.12
CA HIS A 183 8.97 7.07 1.17
C HIS A 183 9.40 7.43 -0.26
N GLY A 184 9.57 8.70 -0.54
CA GLY A 184 9.86 9.17 -1.88
C GLY A 184 8.68 9.05 -2.84
N MET A 185 8.97 9.19 -4.12
CA MET A 185 8.02 9.05 -5.22
C MET A 185 8.62 8.08 -6.25
N PRO A 186 8.34 6.77 -6.13
CA PRO A 186 8.95 5.76 -6.98
C PRO A 186 8.49 5.91 -8.43
N ARG A 187 9.42 5.80 -9.37
CA ARG A 187 9.13 5.70 -10.79
C ARG A 187 8.90 4.23 -11.14
N LEU A 188 7.64 3.80 -11.22
CA LEU A 188 7.26 2.44 -11.60
C LEU A 188 7.04 2.33 -13.11
N THR A 189 6.62 3.44 -13.76
CA THR A 189 6.40 3.56 -15.19
C THR A 189 6.92 4.91 -15.70
N GLU A 190 6.83 5.13 -17.00
CA GLU A 190 7.11 6.43 -17.60
C GLU A 190 6.06 7.50 -17.21
N LYS A 191 4.83 7.06 -16.86
CA LYS A 191 3.73 7.93 -16.44
C LYS A 191 3.68 8.18 -14.93
N SER A 192 4.53 7.54 -14.13
CA SER A 192 4.57 7.76 -12.67
C SER A 192 4.82 9.22 -12.34
N ILE A 193 4.04 9.76 -11.41
CA ILE A 193 4.23 11.10 -10.87
C ILE A 193 5.46 11.08 -9.96
N VAL A 194 6.47 11.83 -10.36
CA VAL A 194 7.76 11.90 -9.64
C VAL A 194 8.05 13.30 -9.09
N ARG A 195 7.12 14.25 -9.26
CA ARG A 195 7.26 15.64 -8.80
C ARG A 195 6.14 15.97 -7.80
N PRO A 196 6.47 16.43 -6.57
CA PRO A 196 5.46 16.78 -5.58
C PRO A 196 4.41 17.77 -6.08
N GLY A 197 4.81 18.80 -6.83
CA GLY A 197 3.87 19.79 -7.37
C GLY A 197 2.83 19.20 -8.36
N GLU A 198 3.17 18.14 -9.08
CA GLU A 198 2.22 17.41 -9.95
C GLU A 198 1.23 16.57 -9.12
N LEU A 199 1.74 15.93 -8.07
CA LEU A 199 0.87 15.19 -7.14
C LEU A 199 -0.12 16.13 -6.46
N PHE A 200 0.32 17.26 -5.90
CA PHE A 200 -0.60 18.21 -5.26
C PHE A 200 -1.69 18.72 -6.20
N LYS A 201 -1.36 19.01 -7.47
CA LYS A 201 -2.37 19.37 -8.48
C LYS A 201 -3.39 18.25 -8.72
N GLN A 202 -2.94 16.98 -8.70
CA GLN A 202 -3.88 15.86 -8.81
C GLN A 202 -4.74 15.74 -7.56
N LEU A 203 -4.17 15.86 -6.36
CA LEU A 203 -4.93 15.78 -5.11
C LEU A 203 -6.01 16.88 -5.03
N GLU A 204 -5.73 18.10 -5.50
CA GLU A 204 -6.76 19.15 -5.61
C GLU A 204 -7.93 18.73 -6.53
N ARG A 205 -7.63 18.10 -7.66
CA ARG A 205 -8.69 17.57 -8.55
C ARG A 205 -9.47 16.47 -7.84
N VAL A 206 -8.80 15.58 -7.11
CA VAL A 206 -9.45 14.51 -6.34
C VAL A 206 -10.38 15.09 -5.28
N ARG A 207 -9.96 16.13 -4.55
CA ARG A 207 -10.81 16.86 -3.57
C ARG A 207 -12.08 17.42 -4.21
N GLY A 208 -11.95 17.99 -5.41
CA GLY A 208 -13.09 18.57 -6.13
C GLY A 208 -14.06 17.54 -6.72
N GLN A 209 -13.54 16.43 -7.27
CA GLN A 209 -14.37 15.43 -7.96
C GLN A 209 -14.77 14.21 -7.10
N GLY A 210 -14.07 13.98 -5.96
CA GLY A 210 -14.37 12.90 -5.01
C GLY A 210 -13.88 11.51 -5.43
N TYR A 211 -13.04 11.41 -6.46
CA TYR A 211 -12.38 10.16 -6.86
C TYR A 211 -10.98 10.44 -7.42
N ALA A 212 -10.10 9.46 -7.34
CA ALA A 212 -8.75 9.52 -7.88
C ALA A 212 -8.60 8.58 -9.07
N LEU A 213 -7.71 8.94 -9.99
CA LEU A 213 -7.32 8.15 -11.15
C LEU A 213 -5.81 7.82 -11.03
N ASP A 214 -5.46 6.56 -11.18
CA ASP A 214 -4.14 6.09 -11.56
C ASP A 214 -4.19 5.79 -13.07
N ASP A 215 -3.52 6.62 -13.87
CA ASP A 215 -3.45 6.49 -15.33
C ASP A 215 -2.11 5.87 -15.73
N GLU A 216 -1.99 4.56 -15.58
CA GLU A 216 -0.78 3.79 -15.89
C GLU A 216 0.44 4.19 -15.03
N GLU A 217 0.22 4.81 -13.88
CA GLU A 217 1.31 5.27 -12.99
C GLU A 217 1.96 4.10 -12.24
N ALA A 218 1.14 3.13 -11.79
CA ALA A 218 1.61 1.92 -11.14
C ALA A 218 2.05 0.84 -12.15
N CYS A 219 1.35 0.74 -13.28
CA CYS A 219 1.66 -0.20 -14.35
C CYS A 219 1.13 0.26 -15.70
N MET A 220 1.99 0.15 -16.71
CA MET A 220 1.62 0.44 -18.10
C MET A 220 0.48 -0.48 -18.57
N GLY A 221 -0.47 0.11 -19.28
CA GLY A 221 -1.65 -0.58 -19.80
C GLY A 221 -2.78 -0.79 -18.79
N LEU A 222 -2.61 -0.35 -17.54
CA LEU A 222 -3.63 -0.46 -16.49
C LEU A 222 -4.04 0.91 -15.94
N ARG A 223 -5.34 1.04 -15.66
CA ARG A 223 -5.93 2.18 -14.95
C ARG A 223 -6.63 1.72 -13.69
N CYS A 224 -6.61 2.56 -12.67
CA CYS A 224 -7.35 2.35 -11.44
C CYS A 224 -8.10 3.63 -11.05
N ILE A 225 -9.39 3.52 -10.77
CA ILE A 225 -10.22 4.61 -10.28
C ILE A 225 -10.67 4.26 -8.87
N ALA A 226 -10.48 5.16 -7.91
CA ALA A 226 -10.73 4.89 -6.49
C ALA A 226 -11.44 6.05 -5.79
N ALA A 227 -12.24 5.71 -4.76
CA ALA A 227 -12.86 6.67 -3.87
C ALA A 227 -12.80 6.18 -2.41
N VAL A 228 -12.76 7.12 -1.49
CA VAL A 228 -12.64 6.86 -0.04
C VAL A 228 -13.97 6.44 0.56
N VAL A 229 -13.89 5.51 1.50
CA VAL A 229 -14.96 5.11 2.42
C VAL A 229 -14.60 5.66 3.79
N TYR A 230 -15.52 6.36 4.45
CA TYR A 230 -15.27 7.08 5.69
C TYR A 230 -15.85 6.35 6.91
N ASN A 231 -15.30 6.62 8.08
CA ASN A 231 -15.83 6.18 9.37
C ASN A 231 -16.87 7.18 9.93
N ASP A 232 -17.35 6.94 11.13
CA ASP A 232 -18.30 7.78 11.87
C ASP A 232 -17.75 9.17 12.26
N CYS A 233 -16.43 9.33 12.26
CA CYS A 233 -15.74 10.60 12.48
C CYS A 233 -15.38 11.35 11.18
N SER A 234 -15.88 10.91 10.02
CA SER A 234 -15.50 11.43 8.68
C SER A 234 -14.01 11.27 8.35
N GLU A 235 -13.34 10.30 8.96
CA GLU A 235 -11.95 9.97 8.66
C GLU A 235 -11.88 8.82 7.63
N PRO A 236 -10.81 8.73 6.82
CA PRO A 236 -10.67 7.66 5.85
C PRO A 236 -10.51 6.29 6.53
N LEU A 237 -11.52 5.44 6.40
CA LEU A 237 -11.54 4.06 6.92
C LEU A 237 -10.91 3.08 5.95
N ALA A 238 -11.23 3.22 4.68
CA ALA A 238 -10.83 2.37 3.57
C ALA A 238 -11.00 3.13 2.25
N ALA A 239 -10.66 2.49 1.14
CA ALA A 239 -11.10 2.94 -0.18
C ALA A 239 -11.54 1.75 -1.02
N ILE A 240 -12.50 1.98 -1.93
CA ILE A 240 -12.84 1.03 -2.97
C ILE A 240 -12.35 1.53 -4.31
N SER A 241 -12.04 0.60 -5.19
CA SER A 241 -11.56 0.93 -6.53
C SER A 241 -12.03 -0.06 -7.58
N VAL A 242 -12.00 0.39 -8.83
CA VAL A 242 -12.02 -0.48 -10.01
C VAL A 242 -10.69 -0.41 -10.71
N SER A 243 -10.23 -1.55 -11.20
CA SER A 243 -8.98 -1.66 -11.96
C SER A 243 -9.24 -2.44 -13.24
N GLY A 244 -8.72 -1.93 -14.35
CA GLY A 244 -8.89 -2.55 -15.66
C GLY A 244 -7.85 -2.07 -16.67
N MET A 245 -7.83 -2.74 -17.82
CA MET A 245 -6.95 -2.36 -18.93
C MET A 245 -7.38 -1.01 -19.55
N THR A 246 -6.42 -0.21 -19.98
CA THR A 246 -6.66 1.09 -20.64
C THR A 246 -7.57 0.95 -21.87
N SER A 247 -7.54 -0.20 -22.55
CA SER A 247 -8.43 -0.49 -23.68
C SER A 247 -9.92 -0.57 -23.32
N ARG A 248 -10.24 -0.78 -22.03
CA ARG A 248 -11.64 -0.81 -21.52
C ARG A 248 -11.96 0.40 -20.64
N LEU A 249 -11.00 0.88 -19.87
CA LEU A 249 -11.10 2.14 -19.13
C LEU A 249 -10.59 3.27 -20.03
N THR A 250 -11.34 3.54 -21.13
CA THR A 250 -10.97 4.60 -22.09
C THR A 250 -11.24 5.98 -21.51
N ASP A 251 -10.62 7.02 -22.08
CA ASP A 251 -10.73 8.40 -21.59
C ASP A 251 -12.20 8.88 -21.52
N GLU A 252 -13.02 8.47 -22.50
CA GLU A 252 -14.45 8.83 -22.57
C GLU A 252 -15.24 8.25 -21.39
N ARG A 253 -14.80 7.11 -20.83
CA ARG A 253 -15.49 6.42 -19.74
C ARG A 253 -15.02 6.86 -18.35
N LEU A 254 -13.87 7.50 -18.24
CA LEU A 254 -13.27 7.81 -16.92
C LEU A 254 -14.18 8.64 -16.03
N THR A 255 -14.86 9.65 -16.58
CA THR A 255 -15.76 10.52 -15.82
C THR A 255 -16.97 9.75 -15.29
N GLU A 256 -17.59 8.91 -16.12
CA GLU A 256 -18.72 8.08 -15.72
C GLU A 256 -18.30 7.05 -14.65
N LEU A 257 -17.19 6.34 -14.90
CA LEU A 257 -16.67 5.36 -13.96
C LEU A 257 -16.27 6.00 -12.62
N GLY A 258 -15.66 7.18 -12.65
CA GLY A 258 -15.33 7.95 -11.45
C GLY A 258 -16.56 8.29 -10.61
N ARG A 259 -17.67 8.71 -11.28
CA ARG A 259 -18.94 8.97 -10.62
C ARG A 259 -19.51 7.70 -9.98
N ILE A 260 -19.51 6.57 -10.70
CA ILE A 260 -19.99 5.28 -10.19
C ILE A 260 -19.18 4.84 -8.95
N VAL A 261 -17.85 4.90 -9.02
CA VAL A 261 -16.97 4.52 -7.89
C VAL A 261 -17.26 5.39 -6.67
N ARG A 262 -17.38 6.70 -6.85
CA ARG A 262 -17.69 7.65 -5.77
C ARG A 262 -19.07 7.37 -5.15
N GLU A 263 -20.09 7.13 -5.95
CA GLU A 263 -21.45 6.85 -5.47
C GLU A 263 -21.49 5.56 -4.65
N VAL A 264 -20.88 4.48 -5.14
CA VAL A 264 -20.81 3.20 -4.40
C VAL A 264 -19.98 3.33 -3.13
N ALA A 265 -18.91 4.15 -3.13
CA ALA A 265 -18.14 4.45 -1.92
C ALA A 265 -18.97 5.19 -0.88
N ALA A 266 -19.79 6.15 -1.29
CA ALA A 266 -20.70 6.86 -0.40
C ALA A 266 -21.78 5.93 0.18
N GLU A 267 -22.37 5.05 -0.63
CA GLU A 267 -23.30 4.04 -0.15
C GLU A 267 -22.65 3.11 0.88
N LEU A 268 -21.43 2.65 0.62
CA LEU A 268 -20.69 1.80 1.55
C LEU A 268 -20.35 2.56 2.84
N THR A 269 -19.99 3.84 2.75
CA THR A 269 -19.76 4.71 3.92
C THR A 269 -20.99 4.70 4.84
N VAL A 270 -22.17 4.98 4.29
CA VAL A 270 -23.44 4.99 5.05
C VAL A 270 -23.74 3.60 5.63
N ALA A 271 -23.56 2.54 4.85
CA ALA A 271 -23.82 1.17 5.30
C ALA A 271 -22.93 0.71 6.45
N LEU A 272 -21.73 1.29 6.55
CA LEU A 272 -20.80 1.04 7.66
C LEU A 272 -21.01 1.98 8.86
N GLY A 273 -22.03 2.84 8.83
CA GLY A 273 -22.28 3.86 9.85
C GLY A 273 -21.38 5.09 9.75
N GLY A 274 -20.66 5.24 8.62
CA GLY A 274 -19.78 6.36 8.39
C GLY A 274 -20.53 7.63 7.96
N VAL A 275 -19.82 8.75 8.03
CA VAL A 275 -20.29 10.08 7.67
C VAL A 275 -19.41 10.67 6.58
N MET A 276 -20.04 11.13 5.47
CA MET A 276 -19.30 11.83 4.42
C MET A 276 -18.80 13.18 4.95
N PRO A 277 -17.53 13.55 4.69
CA PRO A 277 -17.04 14.87 5.09
C PRO A 277 -17.83 15.97 4.37
N GLU A 278 -18.10 17.06 5.09
CA GLU A 278 -18.67 18.24 4.47
C GLU A 278 -17.69 18.80 3.43
N VAL A 279 -18.16 18.97 2.21
CA VAL A 279 -17.39 19.65 1.17
C VAL A 279 -17.31 21.10 1.58
N LYS A 280 -16.17 21.54 2.11
CA LYS A 280 -15.94 22.98 2.32
C LYS A 280 -15.94 23.66 0.95
N PRO A 281 -16.78 24.70 0.78
CA PRO A 281 -16.89 25.44 -0.48
C PRO A 281 -15.59 26.11 -0.92
#